data_92905e69357f4f269a3eb378b3646c2a
#
_entry.id   92905e69357f4f269a3eb378b3646c2a
#
_cell.length_a   1.000
_cell.length_b   1.000
_cell.length_c   1.000
_cell.angle_alpha   90.00
_cell.angle_beta   90.00
_cell.angle_gamma   90.00
#
_symmetry.space_group_name_H-M   'P 1'
#
loop_
_entity.id
_entity.type
_entity.pdbx_description
1 polymer ?
#
loop_
_entity_poly.entity_id
_entity_poly.type
_entity_poly.pdbx_seq_one_letter_code
_entity_poly.pdbx_strand_id
1 'polypeptide(L)'
;MTSCLLVVVVIGIAGAGLAGAQSTTSSTGIPSDNYWLADAQGAVFDFGSAGAFGSAAGLPLNHPIIGITATKDQQGYWLVASDGGIFSYGDAAFYGSTGSIALNKPIVGMAATPDGKGYWLVASDGGIFSYGDAAFYGSTGSIHLTQPIVAMTPTPDAKGYWMVAADGGIFNYGDAAFAGSAAGGPSLDPAERVVSSPSGHGYWVEEQNGTAYPFGDATGAPPTEALLFRPTTPGDKAVLFAFAQLGKPYIWGGNGPVGYDCSGLALAAWQSAGVGFARVSDDQYHTAGQPVALSSLSAGDLVFWGTSQTDWTTVYHTAVYVGGDQIVEATGDHVQLNSLGQWGTGDLMPNGRRP
;
A
#
# COMPACT_ATOMS: atom_id res chain seq x y z
N MET A 1 -3.91 17.93 -16.92
CA MET A 1 -4.57 17.11 -15.87
C MET A 1 -3.58 16.04 -15.46
N THR A 2 -2.77 16.33 -14.45
CA THR A 2 -1.73 15.40 -13.96
C THR A 2 -2.44 14.40 -13.06
N SER A 3 -2.58 13.18 -13.54
CA SER A 3 -3.10 12.06 -12.72
C SER A 3 -2.12 11.87 -11.57
N CYS A 4 -2.54 12.16 -10.35
CA CYS A 4 -1.78 11.88 -9.14
C CYS A 4 -1.79 10.36 -8.97
N LEU A 5 -0.69 9.70 -9.32
CA LEU A 5 -0.51 8.27 -9.10
C LEU A 5 -0.26 8.10 -7.60
N LEU A 6 -1.24 7.60 -6.87
CA LEU A 6 -1.07 7.21 -5.47
C LEU A 6 -0.30 5.89 -5.46
N VAL A 7 0.97 5.95 -5.08
CA VAL A 7 1.75 4.73 -4.80
C VAL A 7 1.50 4.37 -3.34
N VAL A 8 0.76 3.31 -3.11
CA VAL A 8 0.51 2.77 -1.77
C VAL A 8 1.33 1.49 -1.64
N VAL A 9 2.34 1.52 -0.78
CA VAL A 9 3.11 0.32 -0.41
C VAL A 9 2.68 -0.11 0.97
N VAL A 10 2.13 -1.31 1.09
CA VAL A 10 1.76 -1.92 2.37
C VAL A 10 2.86 -2.89 2.77
N ILE A 11 3.42 -2.72 3.96
CA ILE A 11 4.28 -3.71 4.58
C ILE A 11 3.53 -4.31 5.76
N GLY A 12 3.09 -5.57 5.60
CA GLY A 12 2.48 -6.34 6.69
C GLY A 12 3.54 -6.78 7.71
N ILE A 13 3.20 -6.72 8.98
CA ILE A 13 4.02 -7.22 10.09
C ILE A 13 3.62 -8.68 10.32
N ALA A 14 4.51 -9.63 10.00
CA ALA A 14 4.35 -10.99 10.45
C ALA A 14 4.77 -11.10 11.92
N GLY A 15 3.80 -11.34 12.79
CA GLY A 15 4.08 -11.75 14.16
C GLY A 15 4.76 -13.10 14.17
N ALA A 16 5.95 -13.20 14.77
CA ALA A 16 6.58 -14.48 15.08
C ALA A 16 5.72 -15.24 16.08
N GLY A 17 4.93 -16.21 15.63
CA GLY A 17 4.03 -16.98 16.48
C GLY A 17 3.46 -18.22 15.85
N LEU A 18 4.10 -19.36 16.11
CA LEU A 18 3.54 -20.72 16.19
C LEU A 18 2.94 -21.36 14.92
N ALA A 19 3.62 -22.40 14.51
CA ALA A 19 3.13 -23.43 13.60
C ALA A 19 1.76 -23.99 14.06
N GLY A 20 0.80 -24.05 13.13
CA GLY A 20 -0.38 -24.89 13.25
C GLY A 20 -1.67 -24.21 12.83
N ALA A 21 -2.08 -24.50 11.64
CA ALA A 21 -3.42 -24.58 11.09
C ALA A 21 -3.54 -23.86 9.74
N GLN A 22 -3.66 -24.67 8.72
CA GLN A 22 -4.05 -24.24 7.38
C GLN A 22 -5.46 -23.63 7.44
N SER A 23 -5.57 -22.37 7.05
CA SER A 23 -6.83 -21.80 6.60
C SER A 23 -6.62 -21.26 5.20
N THR A 24 -7.13 -21.98 4.23
CA THR A 24 -7.24 -21.56 2.85
C THR A 24 -8.36 -20.53 2.72
N THR A 25 -8.03 -19.26 2.93
CA THR A 25 -8.87 -18.16 2.43
C THR A 25 -7.95 -17.13 1.83
N SER A 26 -8.04 -17.00 0.51
CA SER A 26 -7.45 -15.92 -0.26
C SER A 26 -8.09 -14.60 0.22
N SER A 27 -7.49 -13.91 1.19
CA SER A 27 -7.94 -12.58 1.58
C SER A 27 -7.17 -11.55 0.74
N THR A 28 -7.80 -11.10 -0.32
CA THR A 28 -7.34 -10.01 -1.18
C THR A 28 -7.78 -8.63 -0.66
N GLY A 29 -7.85 -8.45 0.65
CA GLY A 29 -8.24 -7.20 1.31
C GLY A 29 -7.09 -6.53 2.07
N ILE A 30 -7.35 -5.35 2.63
CA ILE A 30 -6.45 -4.68 3.57
C ILE A 30 -6.13 -5.67 4.70
N PRO A 31 -4.84 -5.90 5.03
CA PRO A 31 -4.46 -6.80 6.11
C PRO A 31 -5.18 -6.45 7.41
N SER A 32 -5.65 -7.45 8.15
CA SER A 32 -6.24 -7.25 9.49
C SER A 32 -5.20 -6.94 10.56
N ASP A 33 -3.92 -7.03 10.20
CA ASP A 33 -2.78 -6.93 11.10
C ASP A 33 -2.07 -5.57 10.96
N ASN A 34 -0.99 -5.41 11.67
CA ASN A 34 -0.21 -4.17 11.72
C ASN A 34 0.52 -3.89 10.40
N TYR A 35 0.40 -2.67 9.87
CA TYR A 35 1.07 -2.28 8.63
C TYR A 35 1.21 -0.76 8.51
N TRP A 36 2.04 -0.30 7.59
CA TRP A 36 2.18 1.10 7.22
C TRP A 36 1.76 1.31 5.77
N LEU A 37 1.14 2.46 5.52
CA LEU A 37 0.93 2.99 4.17
C LEU A 37 1.73 4.28 4.02
N ALA A 38 2.35 4.47 2.86
CA ALA A 38 2.97 5.74 2.51
C ALA A 38 2.32 6.30 1.25
N ASP A 39 2.05 7.60 1.22
CA ASP A 39 1.62 8.28 0.01
C ASP A 39 2.81 8.91 -0.76
N ALA A 40 2.55 9.38 -1.96
CA ALA A 40 3.57 9.99 -2.81
C ALA A 40 4.12 11.31 -2.25
N GLN A 41 3.43 11.94 -1.30
CA GLN A 41 3.83 13.16 -0.59
C GLN A 41 4.63 12.85 0.68
N GLY A 42 4.85 11.56 0.97
CA GLY A 42 5.64 11.07 2.09
C GLY A 42 4.90 11.04 3.42
N ALA A 43 3.57 11.21 3.43
CA ALA A 43 2.80 10.90 4.62
C ALA A 43 2.82 9.40 4.87
N VAL A 44 2.97 9.00 6.13
CA VAL A 44 2.92 7.60 6.56
C VAL A 44 1.75 7.44 7.53
N PHE A 45 0.95 6.41 7.29
CA PHE A 45 -0.21 6.03 8.10
C PHE A 45 0.08 4.67 8.71
N ASP A 46 -0.04 4.58 10.01
CA ASP A 46 0.15 3.36 10.80
C ASP A 46 -1.19 2.72 11.15
N PHE A 47 -1.28 1.40 11.02
CA PHE A 47 -2.49 0.62 11.24
C PHE A 47 -2.25 -0.50 12.24
N GLY A 48 -3.27 -0.78 13.05
CA GLY A 48 -3.19 -1.78 14.10
C GLY A 48 -2.25 -1.33 15.22
N SER A 49 -1.25 -2.15 15.55
CA SER A 49 -0.20 -1.82 16.53
C SER A 49 1.14 -1.45 15.87
N ALA A 50 1.14 -1.10 14.58
CA ALA A 50 2.32 -0.58 13.91
C ALA A 50 2.79 0.72 14.58
N GLY A 51 4.07 0.84 14.86
CA GLY A 51 4.63 2.02 15.52
C GLY A 51 4.65 3.24 14.61
N ALA A 52 4.24 4.40 15.12
CA ALA A 52 4.37 5.69 14.43
C ALA A 52 5.80 6.23 14.62
N PHE A 53 6.64 6.16 13.59
CA PHE A 53 8.04 6.60 13.67
C PHE A 53 8.31 7.94 13.00
N GLY A 54 7.31 8.50 12.30
CA GLY A 54 7.40 9.79 11.61
C GLY A 54 7.09 9.68 10.11
N SER A 55 7.11 10.80 9.41
CA SER A 55 6.80 10.84 7.98
C SER A 55 7.55 11.99 7.28
N ALA A 56 7.62 11.93 5.94
CA ALA A 56 8.13 13.01 5.14
C ALA A 56 7.05 14.05 4.77
N ALA A 57 5.83 13.93 5.33
CA ALA A 57 4.76 14.88 5.09
C ALA A 57 5.18 16.32 5.44
N GLY A 58 4.93 17.24 4.52
CA GLY A 58 5.32 18.64 4.69
C GLY A 58 6.78 18.97 4.42
N LEU A 59 7.63 17.98 4.16
CA LEU A 59 8.97 18.25 3.66
C LEU A 59 8.92 18.62 2.17
N PRO A 60 9.80 19.54 1.70
CA PRO A 60 9.91 19.84 0.28
C PRO A 60 10.56 18.65 -0.46
N LEU A 61 9.76 17.71 -0.94
CA LEU A 61 10.23 16.59 -1.75
C LEU A 61 10.52 17.06 -3.18
N ASN A 62 11.70 16.72 -3.70
CA ASN A 62 12.03 16.97 -5.10
C ASN A 62 11.27 16.01 -6.03
N HIS A 63 11.06 14.78 -5.57
CA HIS A 63 10.41 13.68 -6.29
C HIS A 63 9.46 12.91 -5.37
N PRO A 64 8.40 12.28 -5.92
CA PRO A 64 7.42 11.56 -5.11
C PRO A 64 8.04 10.33 -4.43
N ILE A 65 7.54 10.01 -3.24
CA ILE A 65 7.81 8.73 -2.58
C ILE A 65 7.16 7.63 -3.40
N ILE A 66 7.90 6.54 -3.62
CA ILE A 66 7.51 5.38 -4.42
C ILE A 66 7.51 4.08 -3.62
N GLY A 67 8.01 4.11 -2.38
CA GLY A 67 8.06 2.91 -1.56
C GLY A 67 8.39 3.18 -0.10
N ILE A 68 8.03 2.22 0.73
CA ILE A 68 8.39 2.13 2.14
C ILE A 68 8.96 0.73 2.40
N THR A 69 10.03 0.63 3.16
CA THR A 69 10.69 -0.64 3.52
C THR A 69 10.95 -0.65 5.03
N ALA A 70 10.38 -1.63 5.75
CA ALA A 70 10.57 -1.75 7.19
C ALA A 70 11.96 -2.26 7.55
N THR A 71 12.44 -1.89 8.74
CA THR A 71 13.57 -2.56 9.38
C THR A 71 13.17 -3.98 9.81
N LYS A 72 14.16 -4.86 9.99
CA LYS A 72 13.95 -6.28 10.31
C LYS A 72 13.11 -6.49 11.57
N ASP A 73 13.33 -5.66 12.58
CA ASP A 73 12.61 -5.72 13.86
C ASP A 73 11.38 -4.82 13.91
N GLN A 74 11.09 -4.13 12.78
CA GLN A 74 9.91 -3.28 12.60
C GLN A 74 9.86 -2.09 13.58
N GLN A 75 11.03 -1.64 14.05
CA GLN A 75 11.15 -0.45 14.88
C GLN A 75 11.49 0.80 14.06
N GLY A 76 11.43 0.69 12.73
CA GLY A 76 11.64 1.78 11.81
C GLY A 76 11.35 1.40 10.37
N TYR A 77 11.51 2.37 9.49
CA TYR A 77 11.35 2.18 8.04
C TYR A 77 12.11 3.23 7.25
N TRP A 78 12.43 2.90 6.02
CA TRP A 78 12.91 3.83 4.99
C TRP A 78 11.77 4.16 4.03
N LEU A 79 11.60 5.44 3.69
CA LEU A 79 10.87 5.87 2.51
C LEU A 79 11.86 6.10 1.38
N VAL A 80 11.53 5.69 0.19
CA VAL A 80 12.33 5.90 -1.02
C VAL A 80 11.57 6.76 -2.02
N ALA A 81 12.21 7.82 -2.52
CA ALA A 81 11.67 8.66 -3.57
C ALA A 81 12.12 8.17 -4.96
N SER A 82 11.45 8.60 -6.04
CA SER A 82 11.77 8.16 -7.41
C SER A 82 13.12 8.68 -7.93
N ASP A 83 13.74 9.66 -7.28
CA ASP A 83 15.14 10.07 -7.50
C ASP A 83 16.12 9.26 -6.65
N GLY A 84 15.61 8.33 -5.81
CA GLY A 84 16.38 7.54 -4.85
C GLY A 84 16.78 8.31 -3.60
N GLY A 85 16.12 9.44 -3.31
CA GLY A 85 16.15 10.08 -2.00
C GLY A 85 15.64 9.13 -0.93
N ILE A 86 16.35 9.01 0.19
CA ILE A 86 16.01 8.10 1.29
C ILE A 86 15.68 8.93 2.53
N PHE A 87 14.55 8.61 3.16
CA PHE A 87 14.12 9.19 4.44
C PHE A 87 14.00 8.08 5.47
N SER A 88 14.77 8.17 6.54
CA SER A 88 14.90 7.16 7.59
C SER A 88 14.10 7.55 8.83
N TYR A 89 13.29 6.63 9.35
CA TYR A 89 12.46 6.83 10.53
C TYR A 89 12.60 5.67 11.51
N GLY A 90 12.44 5.98 12.81
CA GLY A 90 12.66 5.00 13.87
C GLY A 90 14.14 4.62 13.94
N ASP A 91 14.43 3.32 13.99
CA ASP A 91 15.79 2.78 14.02
C ASP A 91 16.42 2.54 12.64
N ALA A 92 15.74 2.90 11.56
CA ALA A 92 16.23 2.76 10.20
C ALA A 92 17.46 3.65 9.96
N ALA A 93 18.64 3.04 9.82
CA ALA A 93 19.88 3.77 9.60
C ALA A 93 20.01 4.24 8.14
N PHE A 94 20.54 5.44 7.94
CA PHE A 94 20.84 5.98 6.62
C PHE A 94 22.20 5.50 6.13
N TYR A 95 22.26 4.84 4.98
CA TYR A 95 23.50 4.33 4.37
C TYR A 95 23.90 5.07 3.11
N GLY A 96 23.06 5.93 2.56
CA GLY A 96 23.28 6.73 1.36
C GLY A 96 22.06 6.85 0.47
N SER A 97 22.14 7.67 -0.56
CA SER A 97 21.03 7.90 -1.50
C SER A 97 21.53 8.34 -2.87
N THR A 98 20.67 8.23 -3.90
CA THR A 98 20.92 8.80 -5.22
C THR A 98 20.26 10.17 -5.41
N GLY A 99 19.56 10.71 -4.40
CA GLY A 99 18.78 11.97 -4.52
C GLY A 99 19.57 13.23 -4.90
N SER A 100 20.91 13.16 -4.91
CA SER A 100 21.80 14.24 -5.41
C SER A 100 22.48 13.89 -6.75
N ILE A 101 22.18 12.75 -7.36
CA ILE A 101 22.80 12.24 -8.57
C ILE A 101 21.78 12.30 -9.70
N ALA A 102 22.21 12.77 -10.90
CA ALA A 102 21.35 12.69 -12.08
C ALA A 102 21.25 11.23 -12.54
N LEU A 103 20.06 10.65 -12.39
CA LEU A 103 19.77 9.28 -12.84
C LEU A 103 19.36 9.26 -14.31
N ASN A 104 19.76 8.21 -15.05
CA ASN A 104 19.27 7.97 -16.41
C ASN A 104 17.79 7.60 -16.42
N LYS A 105 17.35 6.86 -15.41
CA LYS A 105 15.98 6.38 -15.22
C LYS A 105 15.60 6.47 -13.74
N PRO A 106 14.30 6.66 -13.43
CA PRO A 106 13.86 6.77 -12.06
C PRO A 106 14.04 5.46 -11.28
N ILE A 107 14.26 5.57 -9.99
CA ILE A 107 14.18 4.46 -9.05
C ILE A 107 12.74 3.95 -9.01
N VAL A 108 12.56 2.64 -8.98
CA VAL A 108 11.27 1.94 -8.97
C VAL A 108 11.12 1.00 -7.78
N GLY A 109 12.19 0.76 -7.01
CA GLY A 109 12.14 -0.10 -5.85
C GLY A 109 13.37 -0.01 -4.96
N MET A 110 13.21 -0.52 -3.75
CA MET A 110 14.23 -0.65 -2.71
C MET A 110 14.10 -2.02 -2.05
N ALA A 111 15.23 -2.64 -1.72
CA ALA A 111 15.28 -3.85 -0.91
C ALA A 111 16.39 -3.71 0.15
N ALA A 112 16.03 -3.94 1.42
CA ALA A 112 17.00 -3.95 2.52
C ALA A 112 17.76 -5.29 2.56
N THR A 113 19.00 -5.26 3.09
CA THR A 113 19.74 -6.48 3.43
C THR A 113 19.06 -7.19 4.62
N PRO A 114 19.14 -8.53 4.72
CA PRO A 114 18.46 -9.29 5.78
C PRO A 114 18.89 -8.92 7.20
N ASP A 115 20.05 -8.31 7.39
CA ASP A 115 20.52 -7.83 8.69
C ASP A 115 20.26 -6.33 8.92
N GLY A 116 19.67 -5.64 7.91
CA GLY A 116 19.30 -4.24 7.99
C GLY A 116 20.44 -3.25 7.94
N LYS A 117 21.67 -3.68 7.54
CA LYS A 117 22.85 -2.81 7.49
C LYS A 117 23.16 -2.23 6.11
N GLY A 118 22.26 -2.43 5.17
CA GLY A 118 22.36 -1.88 3.83
C GLY A 118 21.07 -2.05 3.06
N TYR A 119 21.09 -1.54 1.83
CA TYR A 119 19.97 -1.68 0.89
C TYR A 119 20.41 -1.47 -0.55
N TRP A 120 19.65 -2.05 -1.45
CA TRP A 120 19.73 -1.78 -2.89
C TRP A 120 18.60 -0.87 -3.32
N LEU A 121 18.89 0.05 -4.25
CA LEU A 121 17.88 0.75 -5.04
C LEU A 121 17.95 0.23 -6.47
N VAL A 122 16.82 -0.01 -7.08
CA VAL A 122 16.73 -0.42 -8.49
C VAL A 122 16.06 0.65 -9.33
N ALA A 123 16.68 1.03 -10.44
CA ALA A 123 16.10 1.93 -11.43
C ALA A 123 15.30 1.16 -12.50
N SER A 124 14.42 1.83 -13.24
CA SER A 124 13.58 1.19 -14.27
C SER A 124 14.34 0.65 -15.48
N ASP A 125 15.60 1.03 -15.68
CA ASP A 125 16.52 0.39 -16.64
C ASP A 125 17.29 -0.79 -16.03
N GLY A 126 17.00 -1.10 -14.74
CA GLY A 126 17.66 -2.14 -13.96
C GLY A 126 19.06 -1.75 -13.48
N GLY A 127 19.39 -0.46 -13.49
CA GLY A 127 20.54 0.09 -12.76
C GLY A 127 20.39 -0.19 -11.27
N ILE A 128 21.45 -0.70 -10.62
CA ILE A 128 21.47 -1.03 -9.19
C ILE A 128 22.41 -0.08 -8.46
N PHE A 129 21.95 0.46 -7.35
CA PHE A 129 22.72 1.29 -6.42
C PHE A 129 22.75 0.62 -5.07
N SER A 130 23.96 0.31 -4.60
CA SER A 130 24.20 -0.44 -3.36
C SER A 130 24.70 0.48 -2.26
N TYR A 131 24.12 0.38 -1.08
CA TYR A 131 24.47 1.18 0.09
C TYR A 131 24.64 0.31 1.34
N GLY A 132 25.52 0.75 2.25
CA GLY A 132 25.85 -0.03 3.44
C GLY A 132 26.59 -1.31 3.07
N ASP A 133 26.15 -2.45 3.59
CA ASP A 133 26.72 -3.77 3.32
C ASP A 133 26.10 -4.48 2.09
N ALA A 134 25.15 -3.85 1.41
CA ALA A 134 24.53 -4.38 0.20
C ALA A 134 25.56 -4.51 -0.93
N ALA A 135 25.93 -5.74 -1.29
CA ALA A 135 26.93 -5.99 -2.32
C ALA A 135 26.34 -5.86 -3.73
N PHE A 136 27.11 -5.34 -4.66
CA PHE A 136 26.72 -5.27 -6.08
C PHE A 136 27.07 -6.57 -6.79
N TYR A 137 26.10 -7.20 -7.42
CA TYR A 137 26.25 -8.46 -8.16
C TYR A 137 26.08 -8.30 -9.67
N GLY A 138 25.61 -7.15 -10.15
CA GLY A 138 25.39 -6.84 -11.56
C GLY A 138 24.10 -6.04 -11.79
N SER A 139 23.90 -5.60 -13.04
CA SER A 139 22.72 -4.79 -13.40
C SER A 139 22.39 -4.92 -14.88
N THR A 140 21.17 -4.55 -15.28
CA THR A 140 20.77 -4.43 -16.68
C THR A 140 20.94 -3.00 -17.24
N GLY A 141 21.45 -2.06 -16.45
CA GLY A 141 21.53 -0.65 -16.81
C GLY A 141 22.33 -0.31 -18.08
N SER A 142 23.09 -1.29 -18.63
CA SER A 142 23.84 -1.14 -19.88
C SER A 142 23.24 -1.91 -21.07
N ILE A 143 22.13 -2.64 -20.87
CA ILE A 143 21.47 -3.41 -21.92
C ILE A 143 20.12 -2.80 -22.27
N HIS A 144 19.70 -2.99 -23.52
CA HIS A 144 18.37 -2.55 -23.94
C HIS A 144 17.31 -3.55 -23.45
N LEU A 145 16.38 -3.07 -22.61
CA LEU A 145 15.25 -3.84 -22.14
C LEU A 145 14.03 -3.62 -23.04
N THR A 146 13.26 -4.69 -23.29
CA THR A 146 11.99 -4.59 -24.04
C THR A 146 10.93 -3.89 -23.18
N GLN A 147 10.92 -4.17 -21.89
CA GLN A 147 10.05 -3.54 -20.90
C GLN A 147 10.87 -3.09 -19.69
N PRO A 148 10.45 -2.03 -19.00
CA PRO A 148 11.16 -1.53 -17.83
C PRO A 148 11.16 -2.54 -16.68
N ILE A 149 12.21 -2.52 -15.86
CA ILE A 149 12.21 -3.17 -14.55
C ILE A 149 11.20 -2.45 -13.65
N VAL A 150 10.45 -3.23 -12.90
CA VAL A 150 9.39 -2.72 -11.98
C VAL A 150 9.65 -3.06 -10.52
N ALA A 151 10.41 -4.14 -10.25
CA ALA A 151 10.74 -4.54 -8.87
C ALA A 151 12.00 -5.38 -8.79
N MET A 152 12.53 -5.54 -7.57
CA MET A 152 13.60 -6.47 -7.22
C MET A 152 13.31 -7.17 -5.89
N THR A 153 13.93 -8.35 -5.69
CA THR A 153 13.99 -9.05 -4.39
C THR A 153 15.35 -9.70 -4.23
N PRO A 154 16.00 -9.60 -3.04
CA PRO A 154 17.25 -10.30 -2.78
C PRO A 154 17.02 -11.79 -2.53
N THR A 155 18.09 -12.58 -2.65
CA THR A 155 18.13 -13.93 -2.08
C THR A 155 18.10 -13.84 -0.54
N PRO A 156 17.60 -14.87 0.17
CA PRO A 156 17.52 -14.84 1.64
C PRO A 156 18.85 -14.63 2.35
N ASP A 157 19.97 -14.98 1.71
CA ASP A 157 21.32 -14.79 2.24
C ASP A 157 22.02 -13.52 1.70
N ALA A 158 21.31 -12.71 0.92
CA ALA A 158 21.78 -11.46 0.32
C ALA A 158 22.99 -11.59 -0.63
N LYS A 159 23.24 -12.79 -1.18
CA LYS A 159 24.35 -13.00 -2.13
C LYS A 159 23.92 -12.90 -3.60
N GLY A 160 22.69 -12.54 -3.85
CA GLY A 160 22.14 -12.29 -5.15
C GLY A 160 20.79 -11.60 -5.08
N TYR A 161 20.21 -11.34 -6.24
CA TYR A 161 18.88 -10.78 -6.36
C TYR A 161 18.26 -11.09 -7.72
N TRP A 162 16.94 -11.11 -7.75
CA TRP A 162 16.14 -11.12 -8.96
C TRP A 162 15.54 -9.74 -9.20
N MET A 163 15.48 -9.35 -10.47
CA MET A 163 14.71 -8.20 -10.94
C MET A 163 13.64 -8.71 -11.89
N VAL A 164 12.46 -8.11 -11.86
CA VAL A 164 11.36 -8.41 -12.80
C VAL A 164 11.06 -7.20 -13.65
N ALA A 165 10.93 -7.43 -14.96
CA ALA A 165 10.42 -6.42 -15.90
C ALA A 165 8.89 -6.48 -15.99
N ALA A 166 8.26 -5.41 -16.49
CA ALA A 166 6.81 -5.30 -16.60
C ALA A 166 6.15 -6.41 -17.45
N ASP A 167 6.88 -7.05 -18.35
CA ASP A 167 6.43 -8.20 -19.14
C ASP A 167 6.60 -9.56 -18.42
N GLY A 168 7.03 -9.55 -17.15
CA GLY A 168 7.32 -10.75 -16.38
C GLY A 168 8.69 -11.36 -16.64
N GLY A 169 9.55 -10.69 -17.42
CA GLY A 169 10.94 -11.08 -17.67
C GLY A 169 11.77 -11.01 -16.40
N ILE A 170 12.58 -12.04 -16.14
CA ILE A 170 13.42 -12.15 -14.94
C ILE A 170 14.88 -11.96 -15.31
N PHE A 171 15.57 -11.14 -14.51
CA PHE A 171 17.02 -10.90 -14.56
C PHE A 171 17.60 -11.26 -13.19
N ASN A 172 18.57 -12.14 -13.16
CA ASN A 172 19.14 -12.69 -11.93
C ASN A 172 20.64 -12.43 -11.85
N TYR A 173 21.12 -12.07 -10.64
CA TYR A 173 22.52 -11.76 -10.38
C TYR A 173 23.00 -12.39 -9.07
N GLY A 174 24.31 -12.60 -8.98
CA GLY A 174 24.88 -13.29 -7.82
C GLY A 174 24.51 -14.76 -7.81
N ASP A 175 24.11 -15.28 -6.66
CA ASP A 175 23.66 -16.66 -6.49
C ASP A 175 22.16 -16.87 -6.78
N ALA A 176 21.43 -15.83 -7.14
CA ALA A 176 20.05 -15.92 -7.53
C ALA A 176 19.88 -16.77 -8.80
N ALA A 177 19.33 -17.98 -8.66
CA ALA A 177 19.16 -18.89 -9.77
C ALA A 177 17.94 -18.52 -10.64
N PHE A 178 18.06 -18.63 -11.98
CA PHE A 178 16.92 -18.52 -12.87
C PHE A 178 16.07 -19.79 -12.79
N ALA A 179 14.81 -19.65 -12.42
CA ALA A 179 13.87 -20.76 -12.28
C ALA A 179 12.68 -20.70 -13.27
N GLY A 180 12.62 -19.65 -14.09
CA GLY A 180 11.56 -19.44 -15.07
C GLY A 180 11.15 -17.95 -15.17
N SER A 181 10.21 -17.67 -16.07
CA SER A 181 9.76 -16.30 -16.37
C SER A 181 8.29 -16.31 -16.78
N ALA A 182 7.55 -15.29 -16.43
CA ALA A 182 6.18 -15.08 -16.90
C ALA A 182 6.16 -14.39 -18.30
N ALA A 183 7.28 -13.90 -18.78
CA ALA A 183 7.38 -13.23 -20.10
C ALA A 183 6.91 -14.15 -21.23
N GLY A 184 6.01 -13.61 -22.09
CA GLY A 184 5.41 -14.39 -23.18
C GLY A 184 4.31 -15.35 -22.76
N GLY A 185 3.89 -15.31 -21.49
CA GLY A 185 2.73 -16.04 -20.97
C GLY A 185 1.40 -15.49 -21.51
N PRO A 186 0.28 -16.16 -21.19
CA PRO A 186 -1.04 -15.79 -21.70
C PRO A 186 -1.64 -14.53 -21.02
N SER A 187 -1.03 -14.02 -19.96
CA SER A 187 -1.54 -12.85 -19.26
C SER A 187 -1.19 -11.56 -19.99
N LEU A 188 -2.12 -10.59 -19.91
CA LEU A 188 -1.99 -9.26 -20.47
C LEU A 188 -1.70 -8.20 -19.42
N ASP A 189 -1.70 -8.57 -18.13
CA ASP A 189 -1.45 -7.64 -17.05
C ASP A 189 0.05 -7.53 -16.77
N PRO A 190 0.57 -6.30 -16.57
CA PRO A 190 1.98 -6.12 -16.26
C PRO A 190 2.37 -6.81 -14.94
N ALA A 191 3.58 -7.36 -14.89
CA ALA A 191 4.19 -7.75 -13.65
C ALA A 191 4.39 -6.52 -12.75
N GLU A 192 4.29 -6.70 -11.46
CA GLU A 192 4.43 -5.62 -10.47
C GLU A 192 5.53 -5.93 -9.46
N ARG A 193 5.73 -7.19 -9.12
CA ARG A 193 6.78 -7.59 -8.18
C ARG A 193 7.29 -9.01 -8.39
N VAL A 194 8.45 -9.29 -7.81
CA VAL A 194 9.01 -10.61 -7.62
C VAL A 194 9.25 -10.84 -6.12
N VAL A 195 8.90 -12.03 -5.62
CA VAL A 195 9.02 -12.40 -4.22
C VAL A 195 9.86 -13.66 -4.12
N SER A 196 10.97 -13.63 -3.36
CA SER A 196 11.81 -14.81 -3.14
C SER A 196 11.10 -15.88 -2.32
N SER A 197 11.29 -17.16 -2.66
CA SER A 197 10.91 -18.24 -1.77
C SER A 197 11.79 -18.22 -0.51
N PRO A 198 11.30 -18.73 0.65
CA PRO A 198 12.09 -18.77 1.88
C PRO A 198 13.40 -19.55 1.76
N SER A 199 13.48 -20.50 0.84
CA SER A 199 14.70 -21.29 0.57
C SER A 199 15.70 -20.57 -0.33
N GLY A 200 15.25 -19.55 -1.11
CA GLY A 200 16.05 -18.92 -2.14
C GLY A 200 16.23 -19.74 -3.43
N HIS A 201 15.50 -20.87 -3.58
CA HIS A 201 15.57 -21.71 -4.78
C HIS A 201 14.39 -21.53 -5.74
N GLY A 202 13.54 -20.52 -5.46
CA GLY A 202 12.41 -20.14 -6.28
C GLY A 202 11.92 -18.75 -5.97
N TYR A 203 10.90 -18.35 -6.67
CA TYR A 203 10.23 -17.06 -6.50
C TYR A 203 8.83 -17.07 -7.11
N TRP A 204 8.01 -16.10 -6.72
CA TRP A 204 6.75 -15.76 -7.38
C TRP A 204 6.93 -14.48 -8.20
N VAL A 205 6.38 -14.47 -9.41
CA VAL A 205 6.14 -13.23 -10.17
C VAL A 205 4.68 -12.89 -10.02
N GLU A 206 4.37 -11.71 -9.52
CA GLU A 206 3.00 -11.24 -9.36
C GLU A 206 2.68 -10.14 -10.36
N GLU A 207 1.49 -10.21 -10.92
CA GLU A 207 0.92 -9.23 -11.83
C GLU A 207 0.03 -8.22 -11.07
N GLN A 208 -0.25 -7.09 -11.72
CA GLN A 208 -1.10 -6.03 -11.18
C GLN A 208 -2.52 -6.49 -10.82
N ASN A 209 -3.04 -7.55 -11.44
CA ASN A 209 -4.34 -8.15 -11.11
C ASN A 209 -4.31 -9.08 -9.89
N GLY A 210 -3.15 -9.30 -9.27
CA GLY A 210 -2.96 -10.20 -8.13
C GLY A 210 -2.66 -11.66 -8.50
N THR A 211 -2.58 -12.00 -9.80
CA THR A 211 -2.17 -13.34 -10.22
C THR A 211 -0.69 -13.54 -9.90
N ALA A 212 -0.36 -14.65 -9.24
CA ALA A 212 1.01 -15.01 -8.88
C ALA A 212 1.44 -16.29 -9.59
N TYR A 213 2.57 -16.23 -10.26
CA TYR A 213 3.19 -17.36 -10.96
C TYR A 213 4.38 -17.87 -10.15
N PRO A 214 4.31 -19.10 -9.60
CA PRO A 214 5.40 -19.71 -8.87
C PRO A 214 6.44 -20.31 -9.83
N PHE A 215 7.72 -20.13 -9.50
CA PHE A 215 8.87 -20.70 -10.21
C PHE A 215 9.84 -21.36 -9.24
N GLY A 216 10.53 -22.40 -9.70
CA GLY A 216 11.46 -23.17 -8.86
C GLY A 216 10.71 -23.97 -7.79
N ASP A 217 11.11 -23.81 -6.54
CA ASP A 217 10.46 -24.47 -5.40
C ASP A 217 9.31 -23.65 -4.76
N ALA A 218 9.01 -22.49 -5.32
CA ALA A 218 7.86 -21.70 -4.91
C ALA A 218 6.56 -22.44 -5.19
N THR A 219 5.67 -22.53 -4.20
CA THR A 219 4.37 -23.23 -4.32
C THR A 219 3.26 -22.44 -3.64
N GLY A 220 2.04 -22.55 -4.16
CA GLY A 220 0.90 -21.82 -3.60
C GLY A 220 0.99 -20.30 -3.82
N ALA A 221 0.40 -19.53 -2.89
CA ALA A 221 0.48 -18.08 -2.90
C ALA A 221 1.81 -17.60 -2.29
N PRO A 222 2.34 -16.44 -2.71
CA PRO A 222 3.50 -15.84 -2.09
C PRO A 222 3.22 -15.48 -0.62
N PRO A 223 4.26 -15.39 0.23
CA PRO A 223 4.12 -14.93 1.61
C PRO A 223 3.44 -13.56 1.68
N THR A 224 2.54 -13.41 2.64
CA THR A 224 1.74 -12.19 2.85
C THR A 224 2.58 -10.96 3.25
N GLU A 225 3.80 -11.20 3.72
CA GLU A 225 4.72 -10.17 4.26
C GLU A 225 5.19 -9.11 3.24
N ALA A 226 4.91 -9.32 1.96
CA ALA A 226 5.36 -8.44 0.88
C ALA A 226 4.19 -7.88 0.06
N LEU A 227 2.99 -7.77 0.63
CA LEU A 227 1.84 -7.28 -0.11
C LEU A 227 1.96 -5.78 -0.39
N LEU A 228 2.04 -5.43 -1.67
CA LEU A 228 1.57 -4.12 -2.12
C LEU A 228 0.06 -4.07 -1.90
N PHE A 229 -0.44 -3.00 -1.27
CA PHE A 229 -1.89 -2.82 -1.19
C PHE A 229 -2.45 -2.66 -2.60
N ARG A 230 -3.27 -3.61 -3.02
CA ARG A 230 -3.96 -3.55 -4.30
C ARG A 230 -5.44 -3.35 -4.06
N PRO A 231 -6.05 -2.35 -4.66
CA PRO A 231 -7.49 -2.21 -4.62
C PRO A 231 -8.14 -3.31 -5.49
N THR A 232 -8.37 -4.47 -4.90
CA THR A 232 -9.01 -5.60 -5.59
C THR A 232 -10.53 -5.52 -5.53
N THR A 233 -11.05 -4.86 -4.50
CA THR A 233 -12.48 -4.65 -4.30
C THR A 233 -12.88 -3.19 -4.55
N PRO A 234 -14.16 -2.90 -4.84
CA PRO A 234 -14.65 -1.53 -4.86
C PRO A 234 -14.39 -0.79 -3.54
N GLY A 235 -14.48 -1.49 -2.38
CA GLY A 235 -14.18 -0.92 -1.07
C GLY A 235 -12.72 -0.47 -0.95
N ASP A 236 -11.77 -1.26 -1.44
CA ASP A 236 -10.35 -0.89 -1.44
C ASP A 236 -10.09 0.37 -2.27
N LYS A 237 -10.75 0.49 -3.44
CA LYS A 237 -10.66 1.71 -4.27
C LYS A 237 -11.22 2.93 -3.57
N ALA A 238 -12.35 2.76 -2.88
CA ALA A 238 -12.95 3.83 -2.10
C ALA A 238 -12.04 4.30 -0.96
N VAL A 239 -11.38 3.37 -0.26
CA VAL A 239 -10.38 3.66 0.79
C VAL A 239 -9.21 4.43 0.22
N LEU A 240 -8.60 3.98 -0.88
CA LEU A 240 -7.48 4.69 -1.51
C LEU A 240 -7.87 6.11 -1.94
N PHE A 241 -9.08 6.25 -2.50
CA PHE A 241 -9.57 7.58 -2.86
C PHE A 241 -9.69 8.47 -1.61
N ALA A 242 -10.27 7.95 -0.52
CA ALA A 242 -10.44 8.71 0.72
C ALA A 242 -9.08 9.15 1.31
N PHE A 243 -8.09 8.26 1.34
CA PHE A 243 -6.72 8.62 1.76
C PHE A 243 -6.10 9.72 0.88
N ALA A 244 -6.29 9.66 -0.43
CA ALA A 244 -5.79 10.68 -1.35
C ALA A 244 -6.45 12.08 -1.15
N GLN A 245 -7.50 12.18 -0.33
CA GLN A 245 -8.15 13.45 0.00
C GLN A 245 -7.70 14.03 1.36
N LEU A 246 -6.88 13.32 2.14
CA LEU A 246 -6.41 13.81 3.45
C LEU A 246 -5.82 15.21 3.35
N GLY A 247 -6.11 16.03 4.34
CA GLY A 247 -5.70 17.44 4.40
C GLY A 247 -6.51 18.39 3.52
N LYS A 248 -7.40 17.94 2.65
CA LYS A 248 -8.28 18.82 1.89
C LYS A 248 -9.32 19.49 2.78
N PRO A 249 -9.68 20.76 2.50
CA PRO A 249 -10.57 21.49 3.38
C PRO A 249 -11.97 20.86 3.47
N TYR A 250 -12.56 20.94 4.64
CA TYR A 250 -13.99 20.72 4.82
C TYR A 250 -14.77 21.84 4.16
N ILE A 251 -15.65 21.50 3.25
CA ILE A 251 -16.55 22.46 2.57
C ILE A 251 -17.97 21.91 2.67
N TRP A 252 -18.85 22.63 3.36
CA TRP A 252 -20.25 22.25 3.44
C TRP A 252 -20.89 22.13 2.05
N GLY A 253 -21.52 20.98 1.75
CA GLY A 253 -22.04 20.66 0.44
C GLY A 253 -20.96 20.25 -0.58
N GLY A 254 -19.68 20.22 -0.20
CA GLY A 254 -18.57 19.85 -1.05
C GLY A 254 -18.55 18.35 -1.38
N ASN A 255 -18.24 18.04 -2.65
CA ASN A 255 -18.05 16.67 -3.14
C ASN A 255 -16.80 16.55 -4.03
N GLY A 256 -15.81 17.46 -3.80
CA GLY A 256 -14.53 17.52 -4.50
C GLY A 256 -14.52 18.39 -5.77
N PRO A 257 -13.38 18.50 -6.42
CA PRO A 257 -12.05 18.04 -5.98
C PRO A 257 -11.35 18.99 -5.00
N VAL A 258 -11.89 20.20 -4.75
CA VAL A 258 -11.27 21.25 -3.92
C VAL A 258 -11.41 20.91 -2.44
N GLY A 259 -12.57 20.43 -2.01
CA GLY A 259 -12.85 20.04 -0.64
C GLY A 259 -14.15 19.23 -0.55
N TYR A 260 -14.43 18.70 0.62
CA TYR A 260 -15.52 17.75 0.86
C TYR A 260 -16.25 18.07 2.16
N ASP A 261 -17.55 17.75 2.21
CA ASP A 261 -18.22 17.43 3.48
C ASP A 261 -18.17 15.91 3.74
N CYS A 262 -18.69 15.45 4.86
CA CYS A 262 -18.63 14.05 5.28
C CYS A 262 -19.25 13.10 4.24
N SER A 263 -20.48 13.36 3.82
CA SER A 263 -21.22 12.53 2.86
C SER A 263 -20.74 12.70 1.41
N GLY A 264 -20.20 13.88 1.07
CA GLY A 264 -19.57 14.13 -0.23
C GLY A 264 -18.25 13.38 -0.39
N LEU A 265 -17.45 13.24 0.66
CA LEU A 265 -16.27 12.40 0.65
C LEU A 265 -16.62 10.93 0.46
N ALA A 266 -17.59 10.41 1.25
CA ALA A 266 -18.05 9.02 1.16
C ALA A 266 -18.58 8.71 -0.27
N LEU A 267 -19.40 9.59 -0.82
CA LEU A 267 -19.93 9.43 -2.19
C LEU A 267 -18.81 9.45 -3.24
N ALA A 268 -17.90 10.42 -3.17
CA ALA A 268 -16.80 10.56 -4.14
C ALA A 268 -15.85 9.35 -4.07
N ALA A 269 -15.59 8.84 -2.87
CA ALA A 269 -14.77 7.64 -2.66
C ALA A 269 -15.37 6.43 -3.40
N TRP A 270 -16.64 6.18 -3.24
CA TRP A 270 -17.30 5.05 -3.90
C TRP A 270 -17.57 5.29 -5.39
N GLN A 271 -17.78 6.53 -5.82
CA GLN A 271 -17.84 6.87 -7.24
C GLN A 271 -16.53 6.57 -7.96
N SER A 272 -15.37 6.73 -7.29
CA SER A 272 -14.08 6.33 -7.84
C SER A 272 -13.99 4.83 -8.12
N ALA A 273 -14.77 4.04 -7.38
CA ALA A 273 -14.90 2.59 -7.54
C ALA A 273 -16.03 2.18 -8.50
N GLY A 274 -16.73 3.15 -9.11
CA GLY A 274 -17.84 2.90 -10.04
C GLY A 274 -19.20 2.69 -9.36
N VAL A 275 -19.31 2.95 -8.05
CA VAL A 275 -20.56 2.79 -7.29
C VAL A 275 -21.11 4.15 -6.88
N GLY A 276 -22.40 4.38 -7.12
CA GLY A 276 -23.10 5.63 -6.75
C GLY A 276 -24.24 5.35 -5.79
N PHE A 277 -24.50 6.29 -4.89
CA PHE A 277 -25.63 6.28 -3.95
C PHE A 277 -26.04 7.72 -3.58
N ALA A 278 -26.90 7.90 -2.58
CA ALA A 278 -27.45 9.20 -2.21
C ALA A 278 -26.37 10.21 -1.76
N ARG A 279 -26.69 11.50 -1.84
CA ARG A 279 -25.72 12.58 -1.53
C ARG A 279 -25.58 12.85 -0.06
N VAL A 280 -26.66 12.82 0.72
CA VAL A 280 -26.68 13.23 2.13
C VAL A 280 -26.61 12.03 3.07
N SER A 281 -26.08 12.23 4.28
CA SER A 281 -25.70 11.16 5.19
C SER A 281 -26.85 10.27 5.65
N ASP A 282 -28.03 10.83 5.91
CA ASP A 282 -29.22 10.10 6.30
C ASP A 282 -29.74 9.19 5.17
N ASP A 283 -29.84 9.72 3.95
CA ASP A 283 -30.18 8.93 2.78
C ASP A 283 -29.10 7.86 2.46
N GLN A 284 -27.81 8.17 2.69
CA GLN A 284 -26.74 7.18 2.57
C GLN A 284 -26.93 6.04 3.55
N TYR A 285 -27.20 6.34 4.82
CA TYR A 285 -27.48 5.30 5.79
C TYR A 285 -28.70 4.44 5.42
N HIS A 286 -29.70 5.03 4.78
CA HIS A 286 -30.90 4.30 4.36
C HIS A 286 -30.69 3.47 3.09
N THR A 287 -29.92 3.98 2.11
CA THR A 287 -29.90 3.45 0.74
C THR A 287 -28.55 2.92 0.24
N ALA A 288 -27.43 3.23 0.88
CA ALA A 288 -26.10 2.82 0.41
C ALA A 288 -25.85 1.31 0.68
N GLY A 289 -26.18 0.48 -0.27
CA GLY A 289 -25.86 -0.96 -0.26
C GLY A 289 -26.51 -1.75 0.87
N GLN A 290 -25.81 -2.75 1.40
CA GLN A 290 -26.32 -3.66 2.43
C GLN A 290 -25.92 -3.22 3.83
N PRO A 291 -26.79 -3.42 4.84
CA PRO A 291 -26.42 -3.17 6.24
C PRO A 291 -25.36 -4.17 6.70
N VAL A 292 -24.37 -3.68 7.45
CA VAL A 292 -23.25 -4.46 7.99
C VAL A 292 -23.15 -4.19 9.49
N ALA A 293 -23.09 -5.24 10.29
CA ALA A 293 -22.87 -5.10 11.74
C ALA A 293 -21.49 -4.46 12.00
N LEU A 294 -21.40 -3.60 13.02
CA LEU A 294 -20.13 -2.93 13.36
C LEU A 294 -18.99 -3.92 13.67
N SER A 295 -19.31 -5.10 14.20
CA SER A 295 -18.32 -6.18 14.44
C SER A 295 -17.84 -6.89 13.17
N SER A 296 -18.43 -6.58 12.00
CA SER A 296 -18.14 -7.21 10.70
C SER A 296 -17.76 -6.20 9.64
N LEU A 297 -17.34 -5.01 10.07
CA LEU A 297 -16.86 -3.96 9.16
C LEU A 297 -15.63 -4.43 8.40
N SER A 298 -15.60 -4.10 7.13
CA SER A 298 -14.46 -4.26 6.23
C SER A 298 -14.07 -2.90 5.66
N ALA A 299 -12.84 -2.77 5.23
CA ALA A 299 -12.36 -1.53 4.59
C ALA A 299 -13.26 -1.14 3.40
N GLY A 300 -13.61 0.13 3.34
CA GLY A 300 -14.58 0.70 2.40
C GLY A 300 -16.00 0.81 2.96
N ASP A 301 -16.37 0.06 3.98
CA ASP A 301 -17.71 0.21 4.58
C ASP A 301 -17.91 1.64 5.08
N LEU A 302 -19.15 2.12 5.00
CA LEU A 302 -19.53 3.41 5.54
C LEU A 302 -20.03 3.24 6.97
N VAL A 303 -19.62 4.14 7.85
CA VAL A 303 -20.09 4.23 9.23
C VAL A 303 -20.78 5.57 9.46
N PHE A 304 -21.72 5.62 10.42
CA PHE A 304 -22.65 6.73 10.55
C PHE A 304 -22.90 7.10 12.00
N TRP A 305 -23.21 8.38 12.24
CA TRP A 305 -23.60 8.91 13.53
C TRP A 305 -24.92 9.66 13.39
N GLY A 306 -25.83 9.42 14.35
CA GLY A 306 -27.15 10.05 14.40
C GLY A 306 -27.59 10.30 15.83
N THR A 307 -28.45 11.29 16.06
CA THR A 307 -28.94 11.61 17.40
C THR A 307 -29.92 10.55 17.95
N SER A 308 -30.34 9.59 17.12
CA SER A 308 -31.16 8.44 17.51
C SER A 308 -30.69 7.20 16.74
N GLN A 309 -30.30 6.14 17.46
CA GLN A 309 -29.86 4.88 16.83
C GLN A 309 -30.98 4.09 16.16
N THR A 310 -32.23 4.46 16.36
CA THR A 310 -33.41 3.79 15.79
C THR A 310 -34.12 4.61 14.71
N ASP A 311 -33.72 5.86 14.52
CA ASP A 311 -34.30 6.77 13.52
C ASP A 311 -33.21 7.25 12.54
N TRP A 312 -33.20 6.67 11.36
CA TRP A 312 -32.21 6.95 10.32
C TRP A 312 -32.24 8.40 9.82
N THR A 313 -33.40 9.08 9.93
CA THR A 313 -33.53 10.50 9.51
C THR A 313 -32.76 11.46 10.42
N THR A 314 -32.22 10.96 11.53
CA THR A 314 -31.41 11.73 12.47
C THR A 314 -29.91 11.61 12.19
N VAL A 315 -29.50 10.87 11.16
CA VAL A 315 -28.09 10.69 10.80
C VAL A 315 -27.54 12.00 10.26
N TYR A 316 -26.50 12.49 10.92
CA TYR A 316 -25.89 13.79 10.61
C TYR A 316 -24.45 13.67 10.11
N HIS A 317 -23.82 12.51 10.25
CA HIS A 317 -22.41 12.32 9.86
C HIS A 317 -22.16 10.92 9.29
N THR A 318 -21.14 10.83 8.42
CA THR A 318 -20.67 9.57 7.85
C THR A 318 -19.15 9.62 7.63
N ALA A 319 -18.53 8.44 7.64
CA ALA A 319 -17.12 8.25 7.36
C ALA A 319 -16.88 6.96 6.57
N VAL A 320 -15.74 6.85 5.91
CA VAL A 320 -15.25 5.63 5.27
C VAL A 320 -14.41 4.85 6.27
N TYR A 321 -14.84 3.65 6.62
CA TYR A 321 -14.06 2.74 7.47
C TYR A 321 -12.86 2.19 6.69
N VAL A 322 -11.68 2.27 7.27
CA VAL A 322 -10.44 1.90 6.58
C VAL A 322 -9.71 0.70 7.19
N GLY A 323 -10.31 0.07 8.21
CA GLY A 323 -9.72 -1.05 8.95
C GLY A 323 -9.10 -0.60 10.27
N GLY A 324 -8.76 -1.55 11.17
CA GLY A 324 -8.03 -1.28 12.42
C GLY A 324 -8.71 -0.27 13.35
N ASP A 325 -10.05 -0.23 13.39
CA ASP A 325 -10.86 0.77 14.11
C ASP A 325 -10.60 2.22 13.67
N GLN A 326 -10.16 2.42 12.44
CA GLN A 326 -9.91 3.74 11.86
C GLN A 326 -10.90 4.10 10.75
N ILE A 327 -11.11 5.40 10.58
CA ILE A 327 -12.00 6.01 9.59
C ILE A 327 -11.30 7.18 8.90
N VAL A 328 -11.61 7.39 7.63
CA VAL A 328 -11.32 8.65 6.95
C VAL A 328 -12.62 9.44 6.80
N GLU A 329 -12.61 10.67 7.28
CA GLU A 329 -13.79 11.52 7.33
C GLU A 329 -13.43 12.98 7.00
N ALA A 330 -14.41 13.72 6.44
CA ALA A 330 -14.33 15.17 6.37
C ALA A 330 -15.07 15.75 7.56
N THR A 331 -14.33 16.38 8.48
CA THR A 331 -14.88 16.96 9.71
C THR A 331 -13.98 18.12 10.20
N GLY A 332 -14.49 18.98 11.09
CA GLY A 332 -13.75 20.15 11.54
C GLY A 332 -13.43 21.08 10.37
N ASP A 333 -12.17 21.19 10.01
CA ASP A 333 -11.67 22.07 8.93
C ASP A 333 -11.10 21.31 7.71
N HIS A 334 -10.92 19.98 7.80
CA HIS A 334 -10.33 19.20 6.72
C HIS A 334 -10.72 17.71 6.73
N VAL A 335 -10.32 17.01 5.68
CA VAL A 335 -10.38 15.53 5.61
C VAL A 335 -9.24 14.97 6.46
N GLN A 336 -9.56 14.04 7.36
CA GLN A 336 -8.59 13.51 8.33
C GLN A 336 -8.80 12.02 8.62
N LEU A 337 -7.76 11.37 9.12
CA LEU A 337 -7.80 10.01 9.64
C LEU A 337 -8.06 10.07 11.14
N ASN A 338 -9.05 9.32 11.60
CA ASN A 338 -9.48 9.31 13.00
C ASN A 338 -9.82 7.90 13.46
N SER A 339 -9.95 7.70 14.79
CA SER A 339 -10.47 6.42 15.31
C SER A 339 -12.00 6.37 15.20
N LEU A 340 -12.55 5.18 14.95
CA LEU A 340 -14.00 4.95 14.90
C LEU A 340 -14.70 5.42 16.18
N GLY A 341 -14.03 5.32 17.32
CA GLY A 341 -14.59 5.69 18.64
C GLY A 341 -14.47 7.16 19.02
N GLN A 342 -13.85 8.02 18.20
CA GLN A 342 -13.56 9.42 18.59
C GLN A 342 -14.80 10.27 18.90
N TRP A 343 -15.92 10.01 18.23
CA TRP A 343 -17.19 10.73 18.46
C TRP A 343 -18.01 10.15 19.64
N GLY A 344 -17.46 9.13 20.34
CA GLY A 344 -18.20 8.35 21.33
C GLY A 344 -19.15 7.34 20.64
N THR A 345 -19.56 6.35 21.42
CA THR A 345 -20.44 5.27 20.91
C THR A 345 -21.94 5.59 21.03
N GLY A 346 -22.29 6.70 21.69
CA GLY A 346 -23.70 7.06 21.95
C GLY A 346 -24.47 7.39 20.69
N ASP A 347 -23.84 8.06 19.73
CA ASP A 347 -24.44 8.48 18.46
C ASP A 347 -24.08 7.56 17.29
N LEU A 348 -23.17 6.59 17.50
CA LEU A 348 -22.79 5.64 16.45
C LEU A 348 -23.97 4.74 16.11
N MET A 349 -24.37 4.72 14.84
CA MET A 349 -25.47 3.90 14.36
C MET A 349 -25.14 2.41 14.48
N PRO A 350 -26.14 1.52 14.76
CA PRO A 350 -25.91 0.12 15.07
C PRO A 350 -25.36 -0.70 13.89
N ASN A 351 -25.47 -0.19 12.68
CA ASN A 351 -24.95 -0.82 11.47
C ASN A 351 -24.21 0.21 10.63
N GLY A 352 -23.16 -0.25 9.94
CA GLY A 352 -22.60 0.41 8.77
C GLY A 352 -23.33 0.03 7.49
N ARG A 353 -22.81 0.49 6.36
CA ARG A 353 -23.30 0.15 5.02
C ARG A 353 -22.14 -0.31 4.15
N ARG A 354 -22.39 -1.36 3.36
CA ARG A 354 -21.48 -1.86 2.31
C ARG A 354 -22.10 -1.58 0.97
N PRO A 355 -21.71 -0.47 0.31
CA PRO A 355 -22.20 -0.09 -1.00
C PRO A 355 -21.89 -1.06 -2.13
#